data_db57d4dbdac18c7d534eba1cc7c04da4
#
_entry.id   db57d4dbdac18c7d534eba1cc7c04da4
#
_cell.length_a   1.000
_cell.length_b   1.000
_cell.length_c   1.000
_cell.angle_alpha   90.00
_cell.angle_beta   90.00
_cell.angle_gamma   90.00
#
_symmetry.space_group_name_H-M   'P 1'
#
loop_
_entity.id
_entity.type
_entity.pdbx_description
1 polymer ?
#
loop_
_entity_poly.entity_id
_entity_poly.type
_entity_poly.pdbx_seq_one_letter_code
_entity_poly.pdbx_strand_id
1 'polypeptide(L)'
;MHQKIIRAAAALVLAAAAGAAGYSFGSAQGVKTDIPAQTVSAPAAHSVRIIYSLDQKQNDKEIIALIGGAKSHIYFAMYEFTLRDIADALVAAKKRGVDVRGLVDAGESSNSYDKPIIAELTGAGIPVETEKHADGNGIMHIKAIVTDSAYALGSYNWTGSATTENDELLEIGTDPALRQAYENVLKRLLDAYRGNAAAGAAASVSIGIIGYADAPAHVGERASVRGTLVDAHASASGTVFLDFCKSYKTCPFSGVIFADDAKKFGDLSRYVGAPVTISGKISSYQGKAEIILSDPSQISK
;
A
#
# COMPACT_ATOMS: atom_id res chain seq x y z
N MET A 1 -20.63 42.04 -41.99
CA MET A 1 -20.06 41.54 -43.25
C MET A 1 -19.24 40.29 -42.93
N HIS A 2 -19.64 39.17 -43.58
CA HIS A 2 -18.87 37.93 -43.93
C HIS A 2 -18.54 37.00 -42.76
N GLN A 3 -18.74 35.75 -42.82
CA GLN A 3 -19.64 34.81 -43.55
C GLN A 3 -19.48 33.46 -42.78
N LYS A 4 -20.58 32.78 -42.56
CA LYS A 4 -20.67 31.42 -41.98
C LYS A 4 -20.09 30.41 -42.98
N ILE A 5 -19.25 29.47 -42.54
CA ILE A 5 -18.95 28.25 -43.29
C ILE A 5 -19.35 27.06 -42.41
N ILE A 6 -20.44 26.43 -42.84
CA ILE A 6 -20.92 25.13 -42.38
C ILE A 6 -20.14 24.08 -43.18
N ARG A 7 -19.51 23.12 -42.54
CA ARG A 7 -19.02 21.90 -43.23
C ARG A 7 -19.81 20.70 -42.73
N ALA A 8 -20.66 20.20 -43.62
CA ALA A 8 -21.35 18.94 -43.47
C ALA A 8 -20.38 17.78 -43.72
N ALA A 9 -20.41 16.77 -42.87
CA ALA A 9 -19.74 15.48 -43.09
C ALA A 9 -20.69 14.56 -43.84
N ALA A 10 -20.27 14.16 -45.06
CA ALA A 10 -21.01 13.21 -45.89
C ALA A 10 -20.69 11.78 -45.43
N ALA A 11 -21.70 11.01 -45.07
CA ALA A 11 -21.61 9.57 -44.88
C ALA A 11 -21.63 8.87 -46.23
N LEU A 12 -20.61 8.08 -46.52
CA LEU A 12 -20.50 7.28 -47.75
C LEU A 12 -21.16 5.91 -47.49
N VAL A 13 -22.32 5.69 -48.13
CA VAL A 13 -22.97 4.35 -48.18
C VAL A 13 -22.48 3.68 -49.46
N LEU A 14 -21.72 2.59 -49.34
CA LEU A 14 -21.37 1.72 -50.46
C LEU A 14 -22.48 0.68 -50.63
N ALA A 15 -23.31 0.82 -51.66
CA ALA A 15 -24.20 -0.22 -52.15
C ALA A 15 -23.49 -1.04 -53.23
N ALA A 16 -23.24 -2.32 -52.96
CA ALA A 16 -22.75 -3.27 -53.92
C ALA A 16 -23.98 -3.89 -54.65
N ALA A 17 -24.10 -3.59 -55.96
CA ALA A 17 -25.04 -4.25 -56.84
C ALA A 17 -24.48 -5.60 -57.26
N ALA A 18 -25.15 -6.71 -56.93
CA ALA A 18 -24.91 -8.03 -57.52
C ALA A 18 -25.95 -8.30 -58.60
N GLY A 19 -25.46 -8.58 -59.80
CA GLY A 19 -26.26 -8.85 -60.97
C GLY A 19 -27.03 -10.16 -60.89
N ALA A 20 -28.21 -10.14 -61.50
CA ALA A 20 -29.09 -11.26 -61.69
C ALA A 20 -28.58 -12.20 -62.78
N ALA A 21 -28.37 -13.47 -62.47
CA ALA A 21 -28.40 -14.57 -63.43
C ALA A 21 -29.44 -15.59 -62.94
N GLY A 22 -30.52 -15.69 -63.62
CA GLY A 22 -31.61 -16.61 -63.30
C GLY A 22 -31.23 -18.05 -63.56
N TYR A 23 -31.57 -18.91 -62.59
CA TYR A 23 -31.82 -20.33 -62.78
C TYR A 23 -33.01 -20.74 -61.93
N SER A 24 -34.11 -21.09 -62.64
CA SER A 24 -35.29 -21.72 -62.08
C SER A 24 -35.03 -23.21 -61.91
N PHE A 25 -35.10 -23.74 -60.72
CA PHE A 25 -35.38 -25.15 -60.47
C PHE A 25 -36.00 -25.38 -59.09
N GLY A 26 -37.14 -26.03 -59.05
CA GLY A 26 -37.55 -26.99 -58.04
C GLY A 26 -38.07 -26.46 -56.72
N SER A 27 -39.38 -26.58 -56.55
CA SER A 27 -40.04 -26.47 -55.25
C SER A 27 -39.49 -27.50 -54.25
N ALA A 28 -38.66 -27.05 -53.33
CA ALA A 28 -38.33 -27.81 -52.11
C ALA A 28 -39.06 -27.15 -50.96
N GLN A 29 -39.84 -27.94 -50.21
CA GLN A 29 -40.54 -27.52 -49.00
C GLN A 29 -39.59 -26.89 -47.99
N GLY A 30 -39.86 -25.63 -47.64
CA GLY A 30 -39.04 -24.88 -46.72
C GLY A 30 -39.10 -25.50 -45.29
N VAL A 31 -37.98 -26.02 -44.87
CA VAL A 31 -37.71 -26.24 -43.42
C VAL A 31 -37.51 -24.84 -42.83
N LYS A 32 -38.52 -24.39 -42.05
CA LYS A 32 -38.35 -23.21 -41.20
C LYS A 32 -37.37 -23.60 -40.05
N THR A 33 -36.13 -23.29 -40.22
CA THR A 33 -35.18 -23.26 -39.11
C THR A 33 -35.44 -21.94 -38.38
N ASP A 34 -36.22 -21.98 -37.31
CA ASP A 34 -36.26 -20.95 -36.30
C ASP A 34 -34.88 -20.93 -35.62
N ILE A 35 -33.95 -20.11 -36.14
CA ILE A 35 -32.73 -19.76 -35.44
C ILE A 35 -33.16 -18.75 -34.40
N PRO A 36 -33.12 -19.10 -33.07
CA PRO A 36 -33.43 -18.13 -32.05
C PRO A 36 -32.43 -16.96 -32.21
N ALA A 37 -32.95 -15.74 -32.29
CA ALA A 37 -32.13 -14.53 -32.27
C ALA A 37 -31.30 -14.57 -30.98
N GLN A 38 -30.02 -14.91 -31.11
CA GLN A 38 -29.07 -14.67 -30.03
C GLN A 38 -28.96 -13.17 -29.87
N THR A 39 -29.56 -12.65 -28.80
CA THR A 39 -29.27 -11.31 -28.32
C THR A 39 -27.80 -11.33 -27.86
N VAL A 40 -26.88 -10.92 -28.72
CA VAL A 40 -25.52 -10.60 -28.33
C VAL A 40 -25.65 -9.38 -27.46
N SER A 41 -25.63 -9.59 -26.15
CA SER A 41 -25.47 -8.52 -25.18
C SER A 41 -24.21 -7.73 -25.55
N ALA A 42 -24.35 -6.44 -25.86
CA ALA A 42 -23.19 -5.59 -26.09
C ALA A 42 -22.25 -5.74 -24.87
N PRO A 43 -20.92 -5.90 -25.06
CA PRO A 43 -20.01 -5.97 -23.92
C PRO A 43 -20.22 -4.74 -23.06
N ALA A 44 -20.34 -4.95 -21.74
CA ALA A 44 -20.48 -3.85 -20.81
C ALA A 44 -19.35 -2.85 -21.06
N ALA A 45 -19.70 -1.59 -21.22
CA ALA A 45 -18.70 -0.54 -21.47
C ALA A 45 -17.77 -0.49 -20.25
N HIS A 46 -16.50 -0.84 -20.46
CA HIS A 46 -15.48 -0.72 -19.43
C HIS A 46 -15.22 0.76 -19.20
N SER A 47 -15.29 1.19 -17.95
CA SER A 47 -15.09 2.59 -17.59
C SER A 47 -13.82 2.74 -16.76
N VAL A 48 -13.09 3.81 -17.02
CA VAL A 48 -12.05 4.33 -16.16
C VAL A 48 -12.48 5.72 -15.73
N ARG A 49 -12.40 5.99 -14.44
CA ARG A 49 -12.74 7.26 -13.84
C ARG A 49 -11.56 7.74 -13.01
N ILE A 50 -11.17 9.00 -13.22
CA ILE A 50 -10.10 9.64 -12.46
C ILE A 50 -10.73 10.68 -11.55
N ILE A 51 -10.34 10.66 -10.28
CA ILE A 51 -10.84 11.53 -9.24
C ILE A 51 -9.66 12.30 -8.66
N TYR A 52 -9.77 13.63 -8.67
CA TYR A 52 -8.86 14.52 -7.97
C TYR A 52 -9.38 14.76 -6.55
N SER A 53 -8.52 14.58 -5.55
CA SER A 53 -8.92 14.55 -4.13
C SER A 53 -9.66 15.80 -3.67
N LEU A 54 -9.19 16.98 -4.08
CA LEU A 54 -9.74 18.25 -3.58
C LEU A 54 -11.04 18.69 -4.25
N ASP A 55 -11.48 18.04 -5.34
CA ASP A 55 -12.75 18.37 -6.00
C ASP A 55 -13.94 18.08 -5.09
N GLN A 56 -14.00 16.91 -4.47
CA GLN A 56 -15.12 16.48 -3.63
C GLN A 56 -14.70 16.08 -2.22
N LYS A 57 -13.41 15.83 -1.99
CA LYS A 57 -12.85 15.37 -0.72
C LYS A 57 -13.52 14.08 -0.19
N GLN A 58 -13.75 13.12 -1.10
CA GLN A 58 -14.51 11.90 -0.85
C GLN A 58 -13.84 10.64 -1.42
N ASN A 59 -12.53 10.67 -1.66
CA ASN A 59 -11.80 9.51 -2.18
C ASN A 59 -11.95 8.28 -1.29
N ASP A 60 -12.04 8.47 0.03
CA ASP A 60 -12.34 7.44 1.01
C ASP A 60 -13.68 6.75 0.74
N LYS A 61 -14.73 7.51 0.42
CA LYS A 61 -16.07 6.98 0.12
C LYS A 61 -16.08 6.13 -1.14
N GLU A 62 -15.30 6.50 -2.12
CA GLU A 62 -15.13 5.74 -3.36
C GLU A 62 -14.44 4.38 -3.09
N ILE A 63 -13.40 4.36 -2.27
CA ILE A 63 -12.74 3.12 -1.84
C ILE A 63 -13.71 2.25 -1.02
N ILE A 64 -14.44 2.83 -0.08
CA ILE A 64 -15.44 2.11 0.72
C ILE A 64 -16.55 1.50 -0.17
N ALA A 65 -17.03 2.26 -1.17
CA ALA A 65 -18.02 1.75 -2.13
C ALA A 65 -17.48 0.56 -2.95
N LEU A 66 -16.22 0.64 -3.40
CA LEU A 66 -15.55 -0.45 -4.12
C LEU A 66 -15.42 -1.70 -3.23
N ILE A 67 -15.01 -1.56 -1.97
CA ILE A 67 -14.94 -2.65 -0.97
C ILE A 67 -16.32 -3.24 -0.72
N GLY A 68 -17.35 -2.39 -0.61
CA GLY A 68 -18.76 -2.81 -0.40
C GLY A 68 -19.30 -3.66 -1.54
N GLY A 69 -18.86 -3.37 -2.78
CA GLY A 69 -19.26 -4.10 -3.99
C GLY A 69 -18.60 -5.47 -4.17
N ALA A 70 -17.48 -5.74 -3.50
CA ALA A 70 -16.71 -6.97 -3.64
C ALA A 70 -17.49 -8.20 -3.09
N LYS A 71 -17.40 -9.32 -3.83
CA LYS A 71 -18.13 -10.57 -3.51
C LYS A 71 -17.21 -11.76 -3.26
N SER A 72 -16.06 -11.82 -3.90
CA SER A 72 -15.17 -12.98 -3.78
C SER A 72 -13.81 -12.65 -3.17
N HIS A 73 -13.16 -11.58 -3.61
CA HIS A 73 -11.84 -11.22 -3.10
C HIS A 73 -11.57 -9.72 -3.12
N ILE A 74 -10.69 -9.30 -2.23
CA ILE A 74 -10.09 -7.96 -2.15
C ILE A 74 -8.62 -8.13 -1.85
N TYR A 75 -7.75 -7.63 -2.73
CA TYR A 75 -6.31 -7.55 -2.51
C TYR A 75 -5.88 -6.09 -2.55
N PHE A 76 -5.11 -5.66 -1.57
CA PHE A 76 -4.62 -4.29 -1.52
C PHE A 76 -3.13 -4.22 -1.18
N ALA A 77 -2.49 -3.16 -1.64
CA ALA A 77 -1.18 -2.72 -1.18
C ALA A 77 -1.28 -1.23 -0.85
N MET A 78 -0.90 -0.85 0.36
CA MET A 78 -1.09 0.52 0.85
C MET A 78 0.12 0.99 1.65
N TYR A 79 0.67 2.14 1.24
CA TYR A 79 1.84 2.74 1.90
C TYR A 79 1.46 3.29 3.28
N GLU A 80 0.54 4.26 3.35
CA GLU A 80 0.02 4.82 4.61
C GLU A 80 -1.47 4.51 4.76
N PHE A 81 -1.86 3.93 5.88
CA PHE A 81 -3.23 3.49 6.14
C PHE A 81 -3.69 3.89 7.55
N THR A 82 -4.31 5.05 7.68
CA THR A 82 -4.78 5.58 8.96
C THR A 82 -6.31 5.76 9.03
N LEU A 83 -7.04 5.62 7.92
CA LEU A 83 -8.49 5.76 7.87
C LEU A 83 -9.22 4.52 8.40
N ARG A 84 -9.81 4.68 9.59
CA ARG A 84 -10.59 3.62 10.24
C ARG A 84 -11.81 3.18 9.44
N ASP A 85 -12.52 4.12 8.79
CA ASP A 85 -13.71 3.79 8.00
C ASP A 85 -13.41 2.80 6.86
N ILE A 86 -12.23 2.90 6.25
CA ILE A 86 -11.77 1.93 5.23
C ILE A 86 -11.45 0.58 5.89
N ALA A 87 -10.80 0.57 7.06
CA ALA A 87 -10.53 -0.66 7.80
C ALA A 87 -11.83 -1.38 8.20
N ASP A 88 -12.80 -0.64 8.74
CA ASP A 88 -14.14 -1.15 9.06
C ASP A 88 -14.82 -1.77 7.85
N ALA A 89 -14.71 -1.15 6.66
CA ALA A 89 -15.27 -1.68 5.42
C ALA A 89 -14.59 -3.00 5.01
N LEU A 90 -13.25 -3.11 5.15
CA LEU A 90 -12.50 -4.35 4.90
C LEU A 90 -12.89 -5.46 5.88
N VAL A 91 -13.03 -5.14 7.17
CA VAL A 91 -13.50 -6.07 8.20
C VAL A 91 -14.94 -6.53 7.89
N ALA A 92 -15.81 -5.61 7.46
CA ALA A 92 -17.18 -5.97 7.04
C ALA A 92 -17.15 -6.88 5.80
N ALA A 93 -16.27 -6.65 4.83
CA ALA A 93 -16.09 -7.53 3.67
C ALA A 93 -15.61 -8.94 4.11
N LYS A 94 -14.66 -9.03 5.02
CA LYS A 94 -14.19 -10.29 5.61
C LYS A 94 -15.33 -11.06 6.29
N LYS A 95 -16.18 -10.37 7.06
CA LYS A 95 -17.37 -10.97 7.70
C LYS A 95 -18.39 -11.47 6.69
N ARG A 96 -18.47 -10.89 5.49
CA ARG A 96 -19.30 -11.39 4.37
C ARG A 96 -18.72 -12.64 3.69
N GLY A 97 -17.52 -13.08 4.07
CA GLY A 97 -16.84 -14.24 3.47
C GLY A 97 -15.91 -13.89 2.30
N VAL A 98 -15.66 -12.60 2.04
CA VAL A 98 -14.71 -12.15 1.01
C VAL A 98 -13.28 -12.51 1.43
N ASP A 99 -12.47 -13.02 0.50
CA ASP A 99 -11.02 -13.24 0.72
C ASP A 99 -10.30 -11.90 0.70
N VAL A 100 -10.05 -11.33 1.87
CA VAL A 100 -9.36 -10.05 2.03
C VAL A 100 -7.92 -10.28 2.44
N ARG A 101 -6.98 -9.68 1.69
CA ARG A 101 -5.53 -9.75 1.98
C ARG A 101 -4.88 -8.39 1.70
N GLY A 102 -3.92 -8.01 2.53
CA GLY A 102 -3.22 -6.75 2.42
C GLY A 102 -1.70 -6.87 2.46
N LEU A 103 -1.05 -5.89 1.83
CA LEU A 103 0.38 -5.65 1.94
C LEU A 103 0.58 -4.19 2.36
N VAL A 104 1.45 -3.95 3.33
CA VAL A 104 1.77 -2.61 3.82
C VAL A 104 3.28 -2.42 3.91
N ASP A 105 3.73 -1.17 3.92
CA ASP A 105 5.13 -0.86 4.15
C ASP A 105 5.55 -1.24 5.58
N ALA A 106 6.73 -1.83 5.73
CA ALA A 106 7.22 -2.29 7.04
C ALA A 106 7.53 -1.13 8.00
N GLY A 107 7.96 0.02 7.47
CA GLY A 107 8.23 1.22 8.24
C GLY A 107 6.93 1.85 8.72
N GLU A 108 6.03 2.18 7.79
CA GLU A 108 4.78 2.85 8.07
C GLU A 108 3.85 2.01 8.95
N SER A 109 3.72 0.72 8.69
CA SER A 109 2.88 -0.18 9.51
C SER A 109 3.29 -0.25 10.99
N SER A 110 4.48 0.20 11.33
CA SER A 110 4.99 0.23 12.71
C SER A 110 4.83 1.57 13.42
N ASN A 111 4.44 2.64 12.70
CA ASN A 111 4.21 3.96 13.27
C ASN A 111 2.96 3.99 14.17
N SER A 112 2.78 5.05 14.94
CA SER A 112 1.69 5.17 15.92
C SER A 112 0.30 5.34 15.29
N TYR A 113 0.20 5.69 14.01
CA TYR A 113 -1.05 5.95 13.31
C TYR A 113 -1.55 4.73 12.54
N ASP A 114 -0.67 4.06 11.81
CA ASP A 114 -1.01 2.87 11.02
C ASP A 114 -1.16 1.61 11.88
N LYS A 115 -0.29 1.46 12.89
CA LYS A 115 -0.27 0.28 13.76
C LYS A 115 -1.63 -0.12 14.36
N PRO A 116 -2.47 0.80 14.88
CA PRO A 116 -3.80 0.43 15.38
C PRO A 116 -4.72 -0.12 14.29
N ILE A 117 -4.65 0.44 13.08
CA ILE A 117 -5.45 0.00 11.91
C ILE A 117 -5.02 -1.40 11.49
N ILE A 118 -3.71 -1.64 11.39
CA ILE A 118 -3.18 -2.97 11.03
C ILE A 118 -3.53 -4.01 12.10
N ALA A 119 -3.48 -3.64 13.39
CA ALA A 119 -3.89 -4.52 14.49
C ALA A 119 -5.38 -4.88 14.43
N GLU A 120 -6.24 -3.94 14.04
CA GLU A 120 -7.68 -4.17 13.85
C GLU A 120 -7.94 -5.16 12.72
N LEU A 121 -7.30 -4.97 11.55
CA LEU A 121 -7.43 -5.87 10.39
C LEU A 121 -6.95 -7.29 10.74
N THR A 122 -5.78 -7.43 11.32
CA THR A 122 -5.20 -8.72 11.70
C THR A 122 -6.03 -9.40 12.81
N GLY A 123 -6.54 -8.64 13.78
CA GLY A 123 -7.47 -9.11 14.81
C GLY A 123 -8.79 -9.63 14.25
N ALA A 124 -9.24 -9.09 13.12
CA ALA A 124 -10.41 -9.58 12.38
C ALA A 124 -10.10 -10.79 11.47
N GLY A 125 -8.87 -11.31 11.48
CA GLY A 125 -8.45 -12.46 10.68
C GLY A 125 -8.17 -12.12 9.22
N ILE A 126 -7.86 -10.86 8.92
CA ILE A 126 -7.38 -10.42 7.60
C ILE A 126 -5.85 -10.56 7.60
N PRO A 127 -5.25 -11.39 6.73
CA PRO A 127 -3.81 -11.42 6.54
C PRO A 127 -3.32 -10.07 6.01
N VAL A 128 -2.45 -9.39 6.75
CA VAL A 128 -1.75 -8.19 6.33
C VAL A 128 -0.26 -8.44 6.45
N GLU A 129 0.39 -8.54 5.31
CA GLU A 129 1.83 -8.79 5.22
C GLU A 129 2.58 -7.45 5.19
N THR A 130 3.85 -7.47 5.56
CA THR A 130 4.73 -6.31 5.41
C THR A 130 5.77 -6.57 4.33
N GLU A 131 5.93 -5.61 3.43
CA GLU A 131 7.06 -5.62 2.51
C GLU A 131 8.32 -5.15 3.21
N LYS A 132 9.37 -5.93 3.05
CA LYS A 132 10.71 -5.64 3.49
C LYS A 132 11.68 -5.91 2.34
N HIS A 133 12.19 -4.85 1.72
CA HIS A 133 13.24 -5.00 0.72
C HIS A 133 14.48 -5.63 1.32
N ALA A 134 15.04 -6.62 0.61
CA ALA A 134 16.16 -7.42 1.12
C ALA A 134 17.43 -6.59 1.40
N ASP A 135 17.65 -5.54 0.61
CA ASP A 135 18.76 -4.61 0.75
C ASP A 135 18.49 -3.45 1.73
N GLY A 136 17.24 -3.34 2.22
CA GLY A 136 16.82 -2.29 3.15
C GLY A 136 16.71 -0.89 2.55
N ASN A 137 16.86 -0.74 1.22
CA ASN A 137 16.91 0.58 0.56
C ASN A 137 15.62 0.96 -0.16
N GLY A 138 14.65 0.09 -0.26
CA GLY A 138 13.34 0.35 -0.87
C GLY A 138 12.23 0.52 0.15
N ILE A 139 11.11 1.07 -0.32
CA ILE A 139 9.83 1.16 0.42
C ILE A 139 8.71 0.59 -0.43
N MET A 140 7.70 0.03 0.20
CA MET A 140 6.47 -0.37 -0.47
C MET A 140 5.59 0.87 -0.68
N HIS A 141 5.74 1.55 -1.82
CA HIS A 141 5.06 2.83 -2.09
C HIS A 141 3.80 2.70 -2.95
N ILE A 142 3.24 1.49 -3.05
CA ILE A 142 2.00 1.23 -3.81
C ILE A 142 0.79 1.73 -3.03
N LYS A 143 -0.20 2.28 -3.75
CA LYS A 143 -1.53 2.62 -3.26
C LYS A 143 -2.52 2.05 -4.26
N ALA A 144 -2.92 0.80 -4.02
CA ALA A 144 -3.77 0.07 -4.94
C ALA A 144 -4.68 -0.93 -4.20
N ILE A 145 -5.86 -1.13 -4.75
CA ILE A 145 -6.82 -2.15 -4.35
C ILE A 145 -7.44 -2.78 -5.59
N VAL A 146 -7.61 -4.09 -5.58
CA VAL A 146 -8.30 -4.84 -6.62
C VAL A 146 -9.36 -5.72 -5.99
N THR A 147 -10.53 -5.75 -6.60
CA THR A 147 -11.65 -6.64 -6.25
C THR A 147 -11.98 -7.55 -7.42
N ASP A 148 -12.94 -8.44 -7.24
CA ASP A 148 -13.48 -9.26 -8.32
C ASP A 148 -14.14 -8.49 -9.46
N SER A 149 -14.49 -7.21 -9.27
CA SER A 149 -15.24 -6.41 -10.25
C SER A 149 -14.56 -5.12 -10.69
N ALA A 150 -13.63 -4.58 -9.90
CA ALA A 150 -13.01 -3.28 -10.14
C ALA A 150 -11.61 -3.21 -9.54
N TYR A 151 -10.88 -2.16 -9.91
CA TYR A 151 -9.62 -1.79 -9.29
C TYR A 151 -9.59 -0.29 -8.99
N ALA A 152 -8.76 0.10 -8.03
CA ALA A 152 -8.40 1.50 -7.81
C ALA A 152 -6.91 1.62 -7.50
N LEU A 153 -6.28 2.67 -8.03
CA LEU A 153 -4.87 2.98 -7.79
C LEU A 153 -4.59 4.46 -8.05
N GLY A 154 -3.42 4.92 -7.61
CA GLY A 154 -2.99 6.30 -7.81
C GLY A 154 -1.96 6.75 -6.79
N SER A 155 -1.94 8.04 -6.51
CA SER A 155 -1.10 8.60 -5.46
C SER A 155 -1.78 8.58 -4.08
N TYR A 156 -3.10 8.35 -4.03
CA TYR A 156 -3.95 8.48 -2.85
C TYR A 156 -3.63 7.46 -1.76
N ASN A 157 -2.98 7.89 -0.67
CA ASN A 157 -2.88 7.14 0.58
C ASN A 157 -4.23 7.09 1.30
N TRP A 158 -4.46 6.07 2.11
CA TRP A 158 -5.69 5.98 2.92
C TRP A 158 -5.53 6.76 4.22
N THR A 159 -5.38 8.07 4.09
CA THR A 159 -5.18 9.01 5.20
C THR A 159 -6.13 10.21 5.10
N GLY A 160 -6.38 10.88 6.24
CA GLY A 160 -7.22 12.06 6.28
C GLY A 160 -6.66 13.21 5.44
N SER A 161 -5.35 13.46 5.50
CA SER A 161 -4.70 14.50 4.71
C SER A 161 -4.77 14.24 3.21
N ALA A 162 -4.57 12.97 2.78
CA ALA A 162 -4.75 12.59 1.38
C ALA A 162 -6.19 12.79 0.89
N THR A 163 -7.18 12.65 1.77
CA THR A 163 -8.60 12.85 1.43
C THR A 163 -8.96 14.33 1.31
N THR A 164 -8.42 15.20 2.19
CA THR A 164 -8.97 16.56 2.39
C THR A 164 -7.99 17.71 2.13
N GLU A 165 -6.69 17.44 2.04
CA GLU A 165 -5.64 18.47 2.04
C GLU A 165 -4.64 18.33 0.89
N ASN A 166 -4.26 17.08 0.52
CA ASN A 166 -3.24 16.84 -0.49
C ASN A 166 -3.82 16.81 -1.91
N ASP A 167 -2.96 17.14 -2.88
CA ASP A 167 -3.22 16.93 -4.31
C ASP A 167 -2.99 15.47 -4.67
N GLU A 168 -4.08 14.68 -4.76
CA GLU A 168 -4.02 13.26 -5.07
C GLU A 168 -4.85 12.91 -6.30
N LEU A 169 -4.42 11.90 -7.05
CA LEU A 169 -5.20 11.27 -8.11
C LEU A 169 -5.57 9.85 -7.69
N LEU A 170 -6.86 9.52 -7.86
CA LEU A 170 -7.40 8.18 -7.69
C LEU A 170 -8.03 7.74 -9.00
N GLU A 171 -7.47 6.73 -9.64
CA GLU A 171 -8.08 6.05 -10.77
C GLU A 171 -8.93 4.88 -10.27
N ILE A 172 -10.17 4.77 -10.76
CA ILE A 172 -11.05 3.62 -10.55
C ILE A 172 -11.48 3.07 -11.89
N GLY A 173 -11.26 1.78 -12.12
CA GLY A 173 -11.57 1.14 -13.38
C GLY A 173 -12.23 -0.22 -13.24
N THR A 174 -12.97 -0.60 -14.29
CA THR A 174 -13.66 -1.90 -14.40
C THR A 174 -13.18 -2.73 -15.60
N ASP A 175 -12.13 -2.28 -16.31
CA ASP A 175 -11.56 -3.05 -17.41
C ASP A 175 -11.00 -4.39 -16.91
N PRO A 176 -11.47 -5.55 -17.40
CA PRO A 176 -11.07 -6.84 -16.89
C PRO A 176 -9.59 -7.16 -17.13
N ALA A 177 -9.00 -6.68 -18.22
CA ALA A 177 -7.61 -6.97 -18.55
C ALA A 177 -6.66 -6.18 -17.62
N LEU A 178 -6.95 -4.89 -17.39
CA LEU A 178 -6.21 -4.06 -16.44
C LEU A 178 -6.39 -4.57 -15.01
N ARG A 179 -7.63 -4.87 -14.61
CA ARG A 179 -7.92 -5.45 -13.29
C ARG A 179 -7.12 -6.72 -13.06
N GLN A 180 -7.12 -7.64 -14.04
CA GLN A 180 -6.35 -8.89 -13.93
C GLN A 180 -4.84 -8.65 -13.86
N ALA A 181 -4.33 -7.68 -14.60
CA ALA A 181 -2.91 -7.31 -14.57
C ALA A 181 -2.50 -6.80 -13.18
N TYR A 182 -3.29 -5.89 -12.59
CA TYR A 182 -3.04 -5.39 -11.23
C TYR A 182 -3.21 -6.49 -10.18
N GLU A 183 -4.23 -7.34 -10.29
CA GLU A 183 -4.42 -8.49 -9.42
C GLU A 183 -3.21 -9.41 -9.43
N ASN A 184 -2.68 -9.74 -10.60
CA ASN A 184 -1.49 -10.59 -10.73
C ASN A 184 -0.25 -9.98 -10.04
N VAL A 185 -0.08 -8.66 -10.11
CA VAL A 185 1.01 -7.97 -9.40
C VAL A 185 0.81 -8.07 -7.89
N LEU A 186 -0.39 -7.74 -7.39
CA LEU A 186 -0.67 -7.78 -5.94
C LEU A 186 -0.56 -9.20 -5.39
N LYS A 187 -1.08 -10.22 -6.09
CA LYS A 187 -0.97 -11.62 -5.67
C LYS A 187 0.50 -12.07 -5.60
N ARG A 188 1.31 -11.72 -6.61
CA ARG A 188 2.74 -12.03 -6.60
C ARG A 188 3.45 -11.41 -5.39
N LEU A 189 3.13 -10.16 -5.04
CA LEU A 189 3.70 -9.48 -3.88
C LEU A 189 3.22 -10.12 -2.58
N LEU A 190 1.91 -10.36 -2.43
CA LEU A 190 1.35 -11.04 -1.27
C LEU A 190 1.95 -12.45 -1.06
N ASP A 191 2.20 -13.18 -2.15
CA ASP A 191 2.82 -14.50 -2.07
C ASP A 191 4.33 -14.42 -1.72
N ALA A 192 5.03 -13.42 -2.27
CA ALA A 192 6.45 -13.20 -1.98
C ALA A 192 6.71 -12.82 -0.51
N TYR A 193 5.79 -12.07 0.09
CA TYR A 193 5.92 -11.61 1.48
C TYR A 193 5.07 -12.42 2.47
N ARG A 194 4.50 -13.53 2.04
CA ARG A 194 3.68 -14.41 2.88
C ARG A 194 4.46 -14.88 4.12
N GLY A 195 3.88 -14.63 5.29
CA GLY A 195 4.49 -14.93 6.59
C GLY A 195 5.32 -13.79 7.16
N ASN A 196 5.51 -12.69 6.42
CA ASN A 196 6.03 -11.44 6.96
C ASN A 196 4.87 -10.64 7.59
N ALA A 197 4.26 -11.20 8.65
CA ALA A 197 3.12 -10.57 9.29
C ALA A 197 3.45 -9.13 9.70
N ALA A 198 2.54 -8.22 9.37
CA ALA A 198 2.61 -6.84 9.83
C ALA A 198 2.74 -6.81 11.35
N ALA A 199 3.58 -5.93 11.87
CA ALA A 199 4.00 -5.85 13.29
C ALA A 199 2.85 -5.53 14.26
N GLY A 200 1.78 -6.32 14.22
CA GLY A 200 0.65 -6.33 15.15
C GLY A 200 0.34 -7.73 15.68
N ALA A 201 0.85 -8.80 15.07
CA ALA A 201 0.46 -10.17 15.41
C ALA A 201 1.59 -11.17 15.59
N ALA A 202 2.84 -10.83 15.26
CA ALA A 202 3.97 -11.69 15.62
C ALA A 202 4.96 -10.88 16.44
N ALA A 203 5.21 -11.31 17.67
CA ALA A 203 6.42 -10.94 18.37
C ALA A 203 7.58 -11.22 17.41
N SER A 204 8.14 -10.15 16.80
CA SER A 204 9.33 -10.28 15.99
C SER A 204 10.35 -11.01 16.85
N VAL A 205 10.84 -12.17 16.37
CA VAL A 205 11.88 -12.92 17.11
C VAL A 205 13.06 -11.96 17.22
N SER A 206 13.22 -11.39 18.39
CA SER A 206 14.41 -10.62 18.74
C SER A 206 15.53 -11.63 18.85
N ILE A 207 16.65 -11.40 18.15
CA ILE A 207 17.85 -12.25 18.30
C ILE A 207 18.43 -12.18 19.73
N GLY A 208 17.77 -11.42 20.62
CA GLY A 208 18.17 -11.27 22.01
C GLY A 208 19.01 -10.01 22.24
N ILE A 209 19.85 -10.05 23.30
CA ILE A 209 20.74 -8.94 23.65
C ILE A 209 22.10 -9.16 22.97
N ILE A 210 22.53 -8.17 22.20
CA ILE A 210 23.85 -8.14 21.56
C ILE A 210 24.67 -6.93 22.01
N GLY A 211 25.97 -6.99 21.89
CA GLY A 211 26.85 -5.84 22.11
C GLY A 211 26.70 -4.79 21.01
N TYR A 212 26.88 -3.51 21.35
CA TYR A 212 26.80 -2.45 20.34
C TYR A 212 27.86 -2.59 19.23
N ALA A 213 28.98 -3.27 19.52
CA ALA A 213 30.02 -3.52 18.54
C ALA A 213 29.61 -4.57 17.48
N ASP A 214 28.66 -5.44 17.84
CA ASP A 214 28.19 -6.51 16.96
C ASP A 214 27.02 -6.07 16.08
N ALA A 215 26.39 -4.93 16.41
CA ALA A 215 25.21 -4.41 15.71
C ALA A 215 25.36 -4.32 14.18
N PRO A 216 26.50 -3.97 13.59
CA PRO A 216 26.67 -3.94 12.14
C PRO A 216 26.44 -5.29 11.44
N ALA A 217 26.73 -6.39 12.11
CA ALA A 217 26.51 -7.74 11.57
C ALA A 217 25.01 -8.14 11.52
N HIS A 218 24.17 -7.37 12.22
CA HIS A 218 22.75 -7.65 12.43
C HIS A 218 21.82 -6.59 11.80
N VAL A 219 22.33 -5.84 10.83
CA VAL A 219 21.50 -4.86 10.08
C VAL A 219 20.33 -5.59 9.41
N GLY A 220 19.14 -5.05 9.61
CA GLY A 220 17.88 -5.64 9.16
C GLY A 220 17.15 -6.46 10.22
N GLU A 221 17.81 -6.91 11.29
CA GLU A 221 17.23 -7.71 12.37
C GLU A 221 16.72 -6.82 13.52
N ARG A 222 15.87 -7.38 14.38
CA ARG A 222 15.49 -6.73 15.64
C ARG A 222 16.32 -7.31 16.77
N ALA A 223 16.86 -6.41 17.60
CA ALA A 223 17.69 -6.78 18.74
C ALA A 223 17.52 -5.80 19.89
N SER A 224 18.02 -6.20 21.05
CA SER A 224 18.30 -5.33 22.18
C SER A 224 19.83 -5.09 22.21
N VAL A 225 20.24 -3.91 21.75
CA VAL A 225 21.67 -3.55 21.67
C VAL A 225 22.13 -2.95 22.99
N ARG A 226 23.12 -3.55 23.61
CA ARG A 226 23.62 -3.17 24.93
C ARG A 226 25.02 -2.56 24.87
N GLY A 227 25.22 -1.51 25.63
CA GLY A 227 26.53 -0.86 25.83
C GLY A 227 26.49 0.23 26.87
N THR A 228 27.65 0.84 27.18
CA THR A 228 27.71 2.04 28.01
C THR A 228 27.46 3.25 27.10
N LEU A 229 26.43 4.06 27.42
CA LEU A 229 26.17 5.31 26.69
C LEU A 229 27.23 6.33 27.08
N VAL A 230 27.96 6.82 26.09
CA VAL A 230 29.06 7.78 26.30
C VAL A 230 28.58 9.22 26.18
N ASP A 231 27.65 9.46 25.27
CA ASP A 231 27.10 10.79 25.00
C ASP A 231 25.64 10.72 24.55
N ALA A 232 24.89 11.79 24.83
CA ALA A 232 23.54 12.02 24.34
C ALA A 232 23.41 13.50 23.98
N HIS A 233 23.36 13.82 22.68
CA HIS A 233 23.35 15.21 22.23
C HIS A 233 22.33 15.43 21.10
N ALA A 234 21.80 16.66 21.04
CA ALA A 234 20.91 17.09 19.97
C ALA A 234 21.68 17.83 18.87
N SER A 235 21.35 17.52 17.62
CA SER A 235 21.80 18.30 16.46
C SER A 235 21.07 19.66 16.38
N ALA A 236 21.51 20.52 15.47
CA ALA A 236 20.84 21.79 15.19
C ALA A 236 19.40 21.61 14.67
N SER A 237 19.09 20.47 14.06
CA SER A 237 17.73 20.10 13.60
C SER A 237 16.86 19.47 14.69
N GLY A 238 17.38 19.30 15.91
CA GLY A 238 16.64 18.72 17.03
C GLY A 238 16.69 17.19 17.11
N THR A 239 17.33 16.51 16.16
CA THR A 239 17.55 15.06 16.22
C THR A 239 18.55 14.74 17.33
N VAL A 240 18.24 13.80 18.21
CA VAL A 240 19.10 13.38 19.31
C VAL A 240 19.85 12.11 18.92
N PHE A 241 21.16 12.11 19.18
CA PHE A 241 22.04 10.96 18.99
C PHE A 241 22.46 10.40 20.34
N LEU A 242 22.43 9.09 20.45
CA LEU A 242 22.86 8.31 21.60
C LEU A 242 24.10 7.52 21.21
N ASP A 243 25.28 8.00 21.62
CA ASP A 243 26.55 7.47 21.18
C ASP A 243 27.19 6.54 22.21
N PHE A 244 27.66 5.39 21.75
CA PHE A 244 28.32 4.37 22.56
C PHE A 244 29.86 4.48 22.55
N CYS A 245 30.40 5.44 21.83
CA CYS A 245 31.83 5.67 21.70
C CYS A 245 32.15 7.15 21.86
N LYS A 246 33.43 7.47 22.23
CA LYS A 246 33.91 8.84 22.31
C LYS A 246 33.91 9.59 20.99
N SER A 247 33.99 8.88 19.86
CA SER A 247 33.89 9.47 18.51
C SER A 247 32.78 8.81 17.73
N TYR A 248 31.75 9.58 17.39
CA TYR A 248 30.65 9.11 16.56
C TYR A 248 31.12 8.64 15.17
N LYS A 249 32.24 9.19 14.65
CA LYS A 249 32.75 8.84 13.30
C LYS A 249 33.22 7.40 13.19
N THR A 250 33.71 6.83 14.28
CA THR A 250 34.26 5.46 14.33
C THR A 250 33.39 4.51 15.13
N CYS A 251 32.29 5.00 15.68
CA CYS A 251 31.37 4.17 16.46
C CYS A 251 30.58 3.25 15.53
N PRO A 252 30.53 1.94 15.77
CA PRO A 252 29.82 1.00 14.92
C PRO A 252 28.29 1.10 15.04
N PHE A 253 27.79 1.72 16.13
CA PHE A 253 26.36 1.81 16.41
C PHE A 253 25.99 3.12 17.10
N SER A 254 24.80 3.65 16.82
CA SER A 254 24.16 4.76 17.53
C SER A 254 22.66 4.53 17.71
N GLY A 255 22.11 5.06 18.79
CA GLY A 255 20.66 5.28 18.88
C GLY A 255 20.32 6.65 18.28
N VAL A 256 19.20 6.75 17.58
CA VAL A 256 18.74 8.00 16.93
C VAL A 256 17.31 8.29 17.33
N ILE A 257 17.02 9.51 17.79
CA ILE A 257 15.67 9.98 18.09
C ILE A 257 15.43 11.21 17.24
N PHE A 258 14.48 11.15 16.31
CA PHE A 258 14.16 12.31 15.49
C PHE A 258 13.49 13.42 16.30
N ALA A 259 13.60 14.66 15.82
CA ALA A 259 13.13 15.87 16.51
C ALA A 259 11.66 15.77 16.97
N ASP A 260 10.79 15.16 16.17
CA ASP A 260 9.37 15.01 16.46
C ASP A 260 9.12 14.10 17.68
N ASP A 261 9.97 13.11 17.87
CA ASP A 261 9.89 12.15 18.97
C ASP A 261 10.70 12.56 20.21
N ALA A 262 11.67 13.46 20.06
CA ALA A 262 12.61 13.81 21.12
C ALA A 262 11.93 14.26 22.42
N LYS A 263 10.80 14.98 22.30
CA LYS A 263 10.03 15.47 23.46
C LYS A 263 9.42 14.34 24.32
N LYS A 264 9.25 13.15 23.75
CA LYS A 264 8.69 11.99 24.49
C LYS A 264 9.67 11.41 25.51
N PHE A 265 10.97 11.56 25.27
CA PHE A 265 12.03 10.87 26.03
C PHE A 265 12.49 11.59 27.30
N GLY A 266 12.12 12.85 27.48
CA GLY A 266 12.55 13.64 28.63
C GLY A 266 14.07 13.83 28.69
N ASP A 267 14.63 13.88 29.92
CA ASP A 267 16.06 14.06 30.11
C ASP A 267 16.86 12.76 29.87
N LEU A 268 17.56 12.71 28.77
CA LEU A 268 18.40 11.58 28.35
C LEU A 268 19.79 11.59 29.00
N SER A 269 20.21 12.71 29.62
CA SER A 269 21.51 12.81 30.32
C SER A 269 21.64 11.79 31.47
N ARG A 270 20.50 11.36 32.03
CA ARG A 270 20.41 10.31 33.06
C ARG A 270 20.98 8.96 32.64
N TYR A 271 21.10 8.72 31.35
CA TYR A 271 21.62 7.46 30.79
C TYR A 271 23.14 7.54 30.49
N VAL A 272 23.72 8.74 30.40
CA VAL A 272 25.14 8.92 30.11
C VAL A 272 26.02 8.36 31.22
N GLY A 273 27.05 7.62 30.86
CA GLY A 273 27.93 6.90 31.77
C GLY A 273 27.40 5.58 32.31
N ALA A 274 26.14 5.22 32.00
CA ALA A 274 25.52 3.99 32.46
C ALA A 274 25.45 2.92 31.35
N PRO A 275 25.43 1.63 31.72
CA PRO A 275 24.99 0.57 30.79
C PRO A 275 23.53 0.79 30.42
N VAL A 276 23.27 0.83 29.11
CA VAL A 276 21.92 0.95 28.56
C VAL A 276 21.64 -0.14 27.54
N THR A 277 20.37 -0.43 27.38
CA THR A 277 19.86 -1.34 26.35
C THR A 277 18.92 -0.55 25.43
N ILE A 278 19.20 -0.51 24.13
CA ILE A 278 18.33 0.07 23.12
C ILE A 278 17.71 -1.04 22.28
N SER A 279 16.38 -1.12 22.27
CA SER A 279 15.63 -2.18 21.59
C SER A 279 14.94 -1.65 20.35
N GLY A 280 15.12 -2.35 19.22
CA GLY A 280 14.51 -1.95 17.96
C GLY A 280 15.05 -2.75 16.77
N LYS A 281 14.63 -2.32 15.58
CA LYS A 281 15.22 -2.81 14.33
C LYS A 281 16.54 -2.10 14.11
N ILE A 282 17.59 -2.87 13.83
CA ILE A 282 18.89 -2.31 13.45
C ILE A 282 18.81 -1.92 11.97
N SER A 283 18.96 -0.66 11.66
CA SER A 283 19.06 -0.10 10.32
C SER A 283 20.49 0.32 10.01
N SER A 284 20.75 0.67 8.75
CA SER A 284 22.04 1.22 8.34
C SER A 284 21.86 2.61 7.74
N TYR A 285 22.59 3.57 8.24
CA TYR A 285 22.69 4.91 7.67
C TYR A 285 24.15 5.26 7.39
N GLN A 286 24.47 5.57 6.14
CA GLN A 286 25.84 5.85 5.67
C GLN A 286 26.88 4.78 6.08
N GLY A 287 26.46 3.50 6.05
CA GLY A 287 27.32 2.37 6.41
C GLY A 287 27.48 2.13 7.92
N LYS A 288 26.78 2.86 8.78
CA LYS A 288 26.80 2.72 10.23
C LYS A 288 25.48 2.10 10.72
N ALA A 289 25.56 1.17 11.65
CA ALA A 289 24.34 0.59 12.26
C ALA A 289 23.69 1.57 13.24
N GLU A 290 22.36 1.63 13.21
CA GLU A 290 21.58 2.45 14.12
C GLU A 290 20.25 1.81 14.49
N ILE A 291 19.69 2.21 15.63
CA ILE A 291 18.29 1.99 15.98
C ILE A 291 17.61 3.34 16.10
N ILE A 292 16.51 3.55 15.37
CA ILE A 292 15.65 4.71 15.51
C ILE A 292 14.69 4.44 16.66
N LEU A 293 14.66 5.35 17.65
CA LEU A 293 13.78 5.29 18.79
C LEU A 293 12.63 6.29 18.62
N SER A 294 11.41 5.83 18.69
CA SER A 294 10.18 6.64 18.65
C SER A 294 9.37 6.57 19.94
N ASP A 295 9.72 5.63 20.83
CA ASP A 295 9.05 5.43 22.11
C ASP A 295 10.06 5.25 23.26
N PRO A 296 9.84 5.90 24.43
CA PRO A 296 10.74 5.80 25.57
C PRO A 296 10.98 4.38 26.12
N SER A 297 10.06 3.45 25.88
CA SER A 297 10.23 2.04 26.27
C SER A 297 11.34 1.32 25.51
N GLN A 298 11.83 1.91 24.43
CA GLN A 298 12.93 1.34 23.64
C GLN A 298 14.31 1.52 24.29
N ILE A 299 14.43 2.34 25.33
CA ILE A 299 15.68 2.52 26.09
C ILE A 299 15.48 2.22 27.56
N SER A 300 16.37 1.41 28.13
CA SER A 300 16.39 1.06 29.55
C SER A 300 17.82 0.95 30.08
N LYS A 301 18.00 1.05 31.40
CA LYS A 301 19.26 0.73 32.09
C LYS A 301 19.41 -0.75 32.31
#